data_f56a0c86bda7e2a8d37746d36493d523
#
_entry.id   f56a0c86bda7e2a8d37746d36493d523
#
_cell.length_a   1.000
_cell.length_b   1.000
_cell.length_c   1.000
_cell.angle_alpha   90.00
_cell.angle_beta   90.00
_cell.angle_gamma   90.00
#
_symmetry.space_group_name_H-M   'P 1'
#
loop_
_entity.id
_entity.type
_entity.pdbx_description
1 polymer ?
#
loop_
_entity_poly.entity_id
_entity_poly.type
_entity_poly.pdbx_seq_one_letter_code
_entity_poly.pdbx_strand_id
1 'polypeptide(L)'
;VHRMDSSKVMTYYDYLLYYQKSPWWSKIFSKPDTIKQEKLNPFMLTKRQTAIFKVINANVVCDVDDKTGVITINVTDQDPLIAATMADSVQSRLQTFITEYRTSKARNDLENTKKLCMEAKRRYEKVRQLYGAFSDANQELILESVRSKQEDLENDMQLQFNTYNALASNLQDAYAKVQAVTPAFTTLQSATVPIK
;
A
#
# COMPACT_ATOMS: atom_id res chain seq x y z
N VAL A 1 6.75 16.42 -12.96
CA VAL A 1 6.41 16.71 -14.38
C VAL A 1 7.60 17.31 -15.11
N HIS A 2 7.74 17.01 -16.39
CA HIS A 2 8.73 17.57 -17.29
C HIS A 2 8.03 18.54 -18.23
N ARG A 3 8.57 19.73 -18.37
CA ARG A 3 8.08 20.71 -19.33
C ARG A 3 8.77 20.53 -20.67
N MET A 4 8.08 20.72 -21.79
CA MET A 4 8.65 20.60 -23.15
C MET A 4 9.89 21.47 -23.37
N ASP A 5 9.94 22.66 -22.78
CA ASP A 5 11.03 23.62 -22.96
C ASP A 5 12.12 23.55 -21.86
N SER A 6 12.05 22.58 -20.94
CA SER A 6 12.98 22.52 -19.80
C SER A 6 13.25 21.08 -19.37
N SER A 7 14.51 20.73 -19.21
CA SER A 7 14.94 19.45 -18.65
C SER A 7 14.76 19.34 -17.12
N LYS A 8 14.21 20.36 -16.46
CA LYS A 8 14.02 20.39 -15.01
C LYS A 8 12.80 19.57 -14.59
N VAL A 9 13.03 18.63 -13.69
CA VAL A 9 11.95 17.90 -13.00
C VAL A 9 11.44 18.76 -11.86
N MET A 10 10.12 18.96 -11.80
CA MET A 10 9.47 19.74 -10.75
C MET A 10 8.13 19.13 -10.36
N THR A 11 7.57 19.54 -9.21
CA THR A 11 6.20 19.13 -8.85
C THR A 11 5.18 19.87 -9.73
N TYR A 12 4.00 19.28 -9.90
CA TYR A 12 2.93 19.97 -10.65
C TYR A 12 2.46 21.23 -9.92
N TYR A 13 2.50 21.22 -8.60
CA TYR A 13 2.23 22.39 -7.77
C TYR A 13 3.19 23.55 -8.09
N ASP A 14 4.51 23.28 -8.14
CA ASP A 14 5.52 24.29 -8.45
C ASP A 14 5.37 24.80 -9.89
N TYR A 15 5.01 23.92 -10.81
CA TYR A 15 4.72 24.33 -12.18
C TYR A 15 3.55 25.32 -12.24
N LEU A 16 2.43 25.03 -11.59
CA LEU A 16 1.29 25.94 -11.54
C LEU A 16 1.61 27.27 -10.84
N LEU A 17 2.48 27.20 -9.82
CA LEU A 17 2.87 28.36 -9.04
C LEU A 17 3.77 29.33 -9.82
N TYR A 18 4.73 28.81 -10.61
CA TYR A 18 5.81 29.61 -11.19
C TYR A 18 5.79 29.71 -12.71
N TYR A 19 5.22 28.74 -13.40
CA TYR A 19 5.38 28.59 -14.86
C TYR A 19 4.08 28.66 -15.66
N GLN A 20 2.92 28.47 -15.03
CA GLN A 20 1.65 28.57 -15.74
C GLN A 20 1.45 30.01 -16.26
N LYS A 21 1.21 30.14 -17.55
CA LYS A 21 0.93 31.45 -18.16
C LYS A 21 -0.43 31.96 -17.66
N SER A 22 -0.42 32.90 -16.74
CA SER A 22 -1.62 33.63 -16.37
C SER A 22 -2.00 34.62 -17.50
N PRO A 23 -3.29 34.89 -17.74
CA PRO A 23 -3.72 35.87 -18.70
C PRO A 23 -3.03 37.23 -18.41
N TRP A 24 -2.63 37.97 -19.48
CA TRP A 24 -1.87 39.22 -19.35
C TRP A 24 -2.55 40.27 -18.46
N TRP A 25 -3.87 40.28 -18.42
CA TRP A 25 -4.66 41.18 -17.60
C TRP A 25 -4.63 40.83 -16.10
N SER A 26 -4.36 39.59 -15.69
CA SER A 26 -4.23 39.22 -14.30
C SER A 26 -2.98 39.79 -13.66
N LYS A 27 -1.92 40.05 -14.43
CA LYS A 27 -0.68 40.70 -13.97
C LYS A 27 -0.86 42.18 -13.59
N ILE A 28 -1.89 42.83 -14.12
CA ILE A 28 -2.18 44.25 -13.86
C ILE A 28 -2.79 44.44 -12.46
N PHE A 29 -3.47 43.38 -11.94
CA PHE A 29 -4.16 43.44 -10.65
C PHE A 29 -3.45 42.64 -9.52
N SER A 30 -2.37 41.95 -9.85
CA SER A 30 -1.62 41.18 -8.87
C SER A 30 -0.49 42.01 -8.27
N LYS A 31 -0.55 42.33 -6.96
CA LYS A 31 0.62 42.83 -6.22
C LYS A 31 1.71 41.76 -6.25
N PRO A 32 3.00 42.12 -6.43
CA PRO A 32 4.10 41.16 -6.34
C PRO A 32 4.23 40.70 -4.89
N ASP A 33 3.55 39.62 -4.53
CA ASP A 33 3.81 38.96 -3.27
C ASP A 33 5.19 38.28 -3.33
N THR A 34 6.06 38.66 -2.43
CA THR A 34 7.35 38.03 -2.22
C THR A 34 7.11 36.56 -1.91
N ILE A 35 7.45 35.67 -2.85
CA ILE A 35 7.20 34.25 -2.76
C ILE A 35 8.12 33.66 -1.69
N LYS A 36 7.67 33.63 -0.44
CA LYS A 36 8.25 32.77 0.59
C LYS A 36 7.85 31.34 0.26
N GLN A 37 8.81 30.43 0.23
CA GLN A 37 8.56 29.00 0.19
C GLN A 37 7.84 28.59 1.48
N GLU A 38 6.52 28.71 1.50
CA GLU A 38 5.70 28.20 2.60
C GLU A 38 5.63 26.69 2.50
N LYS A 39 6.11 26.00 3.54
CA LYS A 39 5.96 24.54 3.67
C LYS A 39 4.47 24.19 3.59
N LEU A 40 4.14 23.26 2.70
CA LEU A 40 2.79 22.77 2.49
C LEU A 40 2.34 22.03 3.77
N ASN A 41 1.37 22.59 4.48
CA ASN A 41 0.73 21.92 5.59
C ASN A 41 -0.66 21.43 5.14
N PRO A 42 -0.89 20.11 5.01
CA PRO A 42 -2.16 19.58 4.50
C PRO A 42 -3.36 19.93 5.38
N PHE A 43 -3.16 20.26 6.67
CA PHE A 43 -4.23 20.61 7.60
C PHE A 43 -4.55 22.12 7.62
N MET A 44 -3.64 22.98 7.14
CA MET A 44 -3.82 24.43 7.12
C MET A 44 -3.30 25.01 5.80
N LEU A 45 -4.15 24.99 4.80
CA LEU A 45 -3.83 25.56 3.49
C LEU A 45 -4.08 27.07 3.49
N THR A 46 -3.15 27.83 2.94
CA THR A 46 -3.36 29.26 2.64
C THR A 46 -4.37 29.44 1.53
N LYS A 47 -4.97 30.63 1.42
CA LYS A 47 -5.92 30.95 0.32
C LYS A 47 -5.31 30.68 -1.06
N ARG A 48 -4.00 30.97 -1.22
CA ARG A 48 -3.28 30.73 -2.47
C ARG A 48 -3.11 29.24 -2.76
N GLN A 49 -2.70 28.47 -1.75
CA GLN A 49 -2.59 27.00 -1.87
C GLN A 49 -3.94 26.36 -2.20
N THR A 50 -5.01 26.81 -1.53
CA THR A 50 -6.37 26.35 -1.84
C THR A 50 -6.78 26.65 -3.28
N ALA A 51 -6.43 27.83 -3.81
CA ALA A 51 -6.70 28.17 -5.19
C ALA A 51 -5.95 27.26 -6.18
N ILE A 52 -4.67 26.96 -5.91
CA ILE A 52 -3.86 26.04 -6.74
C ILE A 52 -4.48 24.63 -6.70
N PHE A 53 -4.86 24.12 -5.52
CA PHE A 53 -5.51 22.80 -5.41
C PHE A 53 -6.85 22.75 -6.16
N LYS A 54 -7.62 23.83 -6.19
CA LYS A 54 -8.84 23.90 -7.02
C LYS A 54 -8.53 23.80 -8.51
N VAL A 55 -7.47 24.44 -8.96
CA VAL A 55 -7.01 24.32 -10.36
C VAL A 55 -6.57 22.89 -10.67
N ILE A 56 -5.79 22.25 -9.78
CA ILE A 56 -5.38 20.86 -9.95
C ILE A 56 -6.61 19.94 -10.08
N ASN A 57 -7.58 20.10 -9.18
CA ASN A 57 -8.81 19.28 -9.21
C ASN A 57 -9.68 19.55 -10.46
N ALA A 58 -9.64 20.75 -11.01
CA ALA A 58 -10.35 21.05 -12.26
C ALA A 58 -9.63 20.47 -13.49
N ASN A 59 -8.30 20.40 -13.43
CA ASN A 59 -7.48 19.90 -14.54
C ASN A 59 -7.39 18.37 -14.61
N VAL A 60 -7.69 17.68 -13.50
CA VAL A 60 -7.64 16.22 -13.40
C VAL A 60 -9.02 15.70 -13.05
N VAL A 61 -9.67 15.05 -14.00
CA VAL A 61 -11.01 14.48 -13.84
C VAL A 61 -10.89 12.96 -14.02
N CYS A 62 -11.39 12.23 -13.02
CA CYS A 62 -11.49 10.77 -13.06
C CYS A 62 -12.97 10.39 -13.08
N ASP A 63 -13.35 9.57 -14.03
CA ASP A 63 -14.69 9.03 -14.19
C ASP A 63 -14.66 7.51 -14.15
N VAL A 64 -15.70 6.90 -13.56
CA VAL A 64 -15.80 5.45 -13.41
C VAL A 64 -17.11 4.99 -14.04
N ASP A 65 -17.02 4.10 -15.02
CA ASP A 65 -18.20 3.41 -15.56
C ASP A 65 -18.53 2.22 -14.66
N ASP A 66 -19.62 2.33 -13.91
CA ASP A 66 -20.07 1.29 -12.97
C ASP A 66 -20.45 -0.03 -13.65
N LYS A 67 -20.77 -0.01 -14.95
CA LYS A 67 -21.15 -1.23 -15.68
C LYS A 67 -19.95 -2.04 -16.14
N THR A 68 -18.93 -1.34 -16.62
CA THR A 68 -17.71 -1.97 -17.16
C THR A 68 -16.54 -2.00 -16.18
N GLY A 69 -16.60 -1.18 -15.12
CA GLY A 69 -15.49 -0.98 -14.19
C GLY A 69 -14.31 -0.21 -14.80
N VAL A 70 -14.49 0.38 -15.98
CA VAL A 70 -13.46 1.17 -16.64
C VAL A 70 -13.31 2.52 -15.95
N ILE A 71 -12.06 2.86 -15.61
CA ILE A 71 -11.71 4.16 -15.03
C ILE A 71 -11.08 5.00 -16.14
N THR A 72 -11.70 6.15 -16.44
CA THR A 72 -11.20 7.11 -17.41
C THR A 72 -10.57 8.29 -16.67
N ILE A 73 -9.32 8.60 -17.00
CA ILE A 73 -8.56 9.70 -16.41
C ILE A 73 -8.35 10.75 -17.51
N ASN A 74 -8.95 11.92 -17.33
CA ASN A 74 -8.82 13.06 -18.22
C ASN A 74 -7.96 14.13 -17.55
N VAL A 75 -6.86 14.52 -18.19
CA VAL A 75 -5.97 15.58 -17.71
C VAL A 75 -5.88 16.67 -18.78
N THR A 76 -6.10 17.91 -18.35
CA THR A 76 -6.01 19.09 -19.21
C THR A 76 -4.94 20.03 -18.69
N ASP A 77 -4.00 20.43 -19.55
CA ASP A 77 -2.96 21.42 -19.20
C ASP A 77 -2.58 22.25 -20.44
N GLN A 78 -1.90 23.37 -20.22
CA GLN A 78 -1.38 24.24 -21.29
C GLN A 78 -0.20 23.61 -22.04
N ASP A 79 0.57 22.74 -21.37
CA ASP A 79 1.70 22.01 -21.93
C ASP A 79 1.30 20.54 -22.17
N PRO A 80 1.29 20.06 -23.43
CA PRO A 80 0.85 18.71 -23.76
C PRO A 80 1.72 17.62 -23.12
N LEU A 81 3.03 17.86 -22.91
CA LEU A 81 3.90 16.89 -22.22
C LEU A 81 3.56 16.79 -20.73
N ILE A 82 3.21 17.92 -20.10
CA ILE A 82 2.77 17.94 -18.71
C ILE A 82 1.43 17.21 -18.57
N ALA A 83 0.47 17.43 -19.46
CA ALA A 83 -0.80 16.73 -19.45
C ALA A 83 -0.60 15.20 -19.52
N ALA A 84 0.23 14.70 -20.46
CA ALA A 84 0.51 13.27 -20.59
C ALA A 84 1.22 12.68 -19.36
N THR A 85 2.29 13.33 -18.87
CA THR A 85 3.03 12.84 -17.68
C THR A 85 2.20 12.89 -16.39
N MET A 86 1.27 13.85 -16.28
CA MET A 86 0.32 13.89 -15.18
C MET A 86 -0.68 12.75 -15.26
N ALA A 87 -1.23 12.46 -16.44
CA ALA A 87 -2.17 11.34 -16.61
C ALA A 87 -1.52 10.01 -16.19
N ASP A 88 -0.28 9.73 -16.63
CA ASP A 88 0.46 8.53 -16.22
C ASP A 88 0.73 8.50 -14.70
N SER A 89 1.09 9.65 -14.13
CA SER A 89 1.34 9.76 -12.69
C SER A 89 0.07 9.51 -11.86
N VAL A 90 -1.06 10.07 -12.29
CA VAL A 90 -2.37 9.88 -11.66
C VAL A 90 -2.81 8.42 -11.79
N GLN A 91 -2.65 7.82 -12.96
CA GLN A 91 -2.96 6.40 -13.20
C GLN A 91 -2.17 5.49 -12.23
N SER A 92 -0.84 5.67 -12.18
CA SER A 92 0.03 4.87 -11.30
C SER A 92 -0.33 5.02 -9.82
N ARG A 93 -0.59 6.26 -9.38
CA ARG A 93 -1.00 6.54 -7.99
C ARG A 93 -2.37 5.96 -7.65
N LEU A 94 -3.32 6.05 -8.58
CA LEU A 94 -4.66 5.48 -8.40
C LEU A 94 -4.61 3.96 -8.30
N GLN A 95 -3.85 3.29 -9.17
CA GLN A 95 -3.65 1.83 -9.10
C GLN A 95 -3.04 1.40 -7.78
N THR A 96 -2.00 2.10 -7.32
CA THR A 96 -1.37 1.84 -6.01
C THR A 96 -2.38 2.02 -4.88
N PHE A 97 -3.09 3.15 -4.85
CA PHE A 97 -4.08 3.45 -3.82
C PHE A 97 -5.20 2.41 -3.75
N ILE A 98 -5.79 2.04 -4.89
CA ILE A 98 -6.86 1.03 -4.93
C ILE A 98 -6.33 -0.32 -4.45
N THR A 99 -5.13 -0.70 -4.86
CA THR A 99 -4.50 -1.95 -4.43
C THR A 99 -4.27 -1.95 -2.91
N GLU A 100 -3.68 -0.90 -2.37
CA GLU A 100 -3.44 -0.75 -0.93
C GLU A 100 -4.75 -0.76 -0.14
N TYR A 101 -5.75 0.00 -0.60
CA TYR A 101 -7.06 0.08 0.05
C TYR A 101 -7.75 -1.29 0.11
N ARG A 102 -7.79 -2.02 -1.01
CA ARG A 102 -8.43 -3.34 -1.08
C ARG A 102 -7.67 -4.41 -0.31
N THR A 103 -6.35 -4.36 -0.30
CA THR A 103 -5.53 -5.40 0.33
C THR A 103 -5.15 -5.11 1.77
N SER A 104 -5.35 -3.90 2.29
CA SER A 104 -4.89 -3.47 3.62
C SER A 104 -5.38 -4.39 4.75
N LYS A 105 -6.66 -4.71 4.79
CA LYS A 105 -7.23 -5.62 5.80
C LYS A 105 -6.65 -7.02 5.68
N ALA A 106 -6.62 -7.58 4.46
CA ALA A 106 -6.10 -8.93 4.23
C ALA A 106 -4.60 -9.03 4.56
N ARG A 107 -3.81 -7.98 4.29
CA ARG A 107 -2.40 -7.92 4.68
C ARG A 107 -2.20 -7.86 6.18
N ASN A 108 -3.03 -7.10 6.90
CA ASN A 108 -2.98 -7.06 8.36
C ASN A 108 -3.36 -8.41 8.96
N ASP A 109 -4.40 -9.07 8.43
CA ASP A 109 -4.81 -10.41 8.86
C ASP A 109 -3.67 -11.42 8.61
N LEU A 110 -3.01 -11.36 7.45
CA LEU A 110 -1.86 -12.19 7.11
C LEU A 110 -0.70 -11.99 8.09
N GLU A 111 -0.35 -10.74 8.38
CA GLU A 111 0.75 -10.44 9.32
C GLU A 111 0.46 -10.96 10.73
N ASN A 112 -0.78 -10.82 11.20
CA ASN A 112 -1.21 -11.36 12.49
C ASN A 112 -1.18 -12.90 12.50
N THR A 113 -1.71 -13.54 11.45
CA THR A 113 -1.69 -15.01 11.34
C THR A 113 -0.26 -15.54 11.27
N LYS A 114 0.64 -14.84 10.58
CA LYS A 114 2.08 -15.17 10.51
C LYS A 114 2.74 -15.13 11.89
N LYS A 115 2.45 -14.11 12.71
CA LYS A 115 2.95 -14.01 14.08
C LYS A 115 2.45 -15.16 14.93
N LEU A 116 1.15 -15.47 14.89
CA LEU A 116 0.55 -16.58 15.64
C LEU A 116 1.15 -17.92 15.22
N CYS A 117 1.36 -18.16 13.94
CA CYS A 117 1.97 -19.39 13.43
C CYS A 117 3.44 -19.53 13.91
N MET A 118 4.22 -18.44 13.89
CA MET A 118 5.59 -18.46 14.42
C MET A 118 5.64 -18.73 15.92
N GLU A 119 4.72 -18.15 16.69
CA GLU A 119 4.62 -18.41 18.13
C GLU A 119 4.25 -19.88 18.42
N ALA A 120 3.26 -20.43 17.69
CA ALA A 120 2.86 -21.82 17.85
C ALA A 120 4.01 -22.77 17.47
N LYS A 121 4.74 -22.50 16.39
CA LYS A 121 5.94 -23.25 16.03
C LYS A 121 6.97 -23.26 17.15
N ARG A 122 7.25 -22.10 17.74
CA ARG A 122 8.21 -21.97 18.85
C ARG A 122 7.76 -22.72 20.10
N ARG A 123 6.44 -22.71 20.40
CA ARG A 123 5.88 -23.50 21.53
C ARG A 123 6.04 -25.00 21.27
N TYR A 124 5.66 -25.46 20.09
CA TYR A 124 5.83 -26.84 19.67
C TYR A 124 7.30 -27.30 19.77
N GLU A 125 8.25 -26.52 19.20
CA GLU A 125 9.68 -26.84 19.25
C GLU A 125 10.21 -26.93 20.69
N LYS A 126 9.76 -26.03 21.57
CA LYS A 126 10.13 -26.06 22.99
C LYS A 126 9.63 -27.31 23.69
N VAL A 127 8.35 -27.67 23.51
CA VAL A 127 7.76 -28.87 24.15
C VAL A 127 8.39 -30.13 23.58
N ARG A 128 8.65 -30.19 22.28
CA ARG A 128 9.35 -31.29 21.63
C ARG A 128 10.76 -31.51 22.21
N GLN A 129 11.50 -30.43 22.47
CA GLN A 129 12.81 -30.51 23.11
C GLN A 129 12.70 -31.01 24.56
N LEU A 130 11.70 -30.55 25.30
CA LEU A 130 11.46 -31.01 26.69
C LEU A 130 11.09 -32.48 26.72
N TYR A 131 10.20 -32.94 25.84
CA TYR A 131 9.83 -34.33 25.69
C TYR A 131 11.06 -35.20 25.36
N GLY A 132 11.86 -34.82 24.37
CA GLY A 132 13.07 -35.55 23.99
C GLY A 132 14.09 -35.65 25.12
N ALA A 133 14.41 -34.52 25.76
CA ALA A 133 15.35 -34.50 26.87
C ALA A 133 14.86 -35.35 28.07
N PHE A 134 13.55 -35.31 28.37
CA PHE A 134 12.97 -36.12 29.44
C PHE A 134 13.00 -37.61 29.08
N SER A 135 12.66 -37.98 27.85
CA SER A 135 12.70 -39.36 27.37
C SER A 135 14.14 -39.94 27.41
N ASP A 136 15.12 -39.16 26.92
CA ASP A 136 16.52 -39.60 26.92
C ASP A 136 17.09 -39.79 28.32
N ALA A 137 16.72 -38.92 29.27
CA ALA A 137 17.20 -38.99 30.65
C ALA A 137 16.60 -40.13 31.45
N ASN A 138 15.46 -40.70 31.01
CA ASN A 138 14.69 -41.67 31.80
C ASN A 138 14.47 -43.03 31.09
N GLN A 139 15.28 -43.34 30.05
CA GLN A 139 15.10 -44.54 29.23
C GLN A 139 15.08 -45.87 30.00
N GLU A 140 15.80 -45.95 31.11
CA GLU A 140 15.93 -47.18 31.91
C GLU A 140 15.00 -47.20 33.13
N LEU A 141 14.22 -46.16 33.39
CA LEU A 141 13.39 -46.06 34.58
C LEU A 141 11.96 -46.57 34.33
N ILE A 142 11.58 -47.65 35.03
CA ILE A 142 10.25 -48.30 34.96
C ILE A 142 9.33 -47.78 36.09
N LEU A 143 9.43 -46.51 36.46
CA LEU A 143 8.57 -45.94 37.51
C LEU A 143 7.28 -45.38 36.86
N GLU A 144 6.14 -45.69 37.48
CA GLU A 144 4.83 -45.21 37.02
C GLU A 144 4.75 -43.68 36.98
N SER A 145 5.39 -42.98 37.91
CA SER A 145 5.47 -41.54 37.95
C SER A 145 6.25 -40.96 36.75
N VAL A 146 7.28 -41.65 36.26
CA VAL A 146 8.07 -41.26 35.07
C VAL A 146 7.23 -41.46 33.83
N ARG A 147 6.54 -42.59 33.73
CA ARG A 147 5.66 -42.92 32.64
C ARG A 147 4.50 -41.91 32.49
N SER A 148 3.82 -41.59 33.61
CA SER A 148 2.75 -40.59 33.62
C SER A 148 3.27 -39.22 33.17
N LYS A 149 4.46 -38.81 33.60
CA LYS A 149 5.07 -37.55 33.18
C LYS A 149 5.45 -37.54 31.69
N GLN A 150 5.91 -38.67 31.17
CA GLN A 150 6.21 -38.82 29.75
C GLN A 150 4.94 -38.70 28.90
N GLU A 151 3.85 -39.35 29.32
CA GLU A 151 2.54 -39.26 28.66
C GLU A 151 1.98 -37.82 28.68
N ASP A 152 2.14 -37.08 29.79
CA ASP A 152 1.75 -35.66 29.85
C ASP A 152 2.51 -34.82 28.88
N LEU A 153 3.83 -34.97 28.76
CA LEU A 153 4.67 -34.22 27.81
C LEU A 153 4.38 -34.59 26.37
N GLU A 154 4.09 -35.87 26.09
CA GLU A 154 3.70 -36.33 24.75
C GLU A 154 2.36 -35.72 24.32
N ASN A 155 1.37 -35.73 25.23
CA ASN A 155 0.06 -35.11 25.00
C ASN A 155 0.18 -33.61 24.76
N ASP A 156 1.03 -32.91 25.55
CA ASP A 156 1.26 -31.46 25.32
C ASP A 156 1.97 -31.22 23.98
N MET A 157 2.97 -32.02 23.64
CA MET A 157 3.64 -31.95 22.33
C MET A 157 2.65 -32.16 21.19
N GLN A 158 1.76 -33.16 21.30
CA GLN A 158 0.75 -33.42 20.27
C GLN A 158 -0.24 -32.27 20.15
N LEU A 159 -0.66 -31.66 21.27
CA LEU A 159 -1.53 -30.49 21.30
C LEU A 159 -0.88 -29.28 20.59
N GLN A 160 0.40 -29.00 20.92
CA GLN A 160 1.13 -27.91 20.29
C GLN A 160 1.38 -28.16 18.80
N PHE A 161 1.64 -29.40 18.41
CA PHE A 161 1.78 -29.81 17.02
C PHE A 161 0.49 -29.56 16.22
N ASN A 162 -0.66 -29.99 16.75
CA ASN A 162 -1.95 -29.79 16.12
C ASN A 162 -2.29 -28.30 16.00
N THR A 163 -1.98 -27.51 17.03
CA THR A 163 -2.16 -26.05 17.02
C THR A 163 -1.30 -25.39 15.95
N TYR A 164 -0.02 -25.79 15.86
CA TYR A 164 0.88 -25.27 14.83
C TYR A 164 0.39 -25.63 13.42
N ASN A 165 -0.03 -26.87 13.18
CA ASN A 165 -0.54 -27.29 11.87
C ASN A 165 -1.81 -26.53 11.45
N ALA A 166 -2.73 -26.32 12.38
CA ALA A 166 -3.94 -25.52 12.10
C ALA A 166 -3.59 -24.07 11.74
N LEU A 167 -2.66 -23.45 12.47
CA LEU A 167 -2.20 -22.09 12.18
C LEU A 167 -1.37 -22.00 10.90
N ALA A 168 -0.62 -23.04 10.53
CA ALA A 168 0.09 -23.13 9.27
C ALA A 168 -0.88 -23.20 8.07
N SER A 169 -1.97 -23.95 8.21
CA SER A 169 -3.05 -23.97 7.21
C SER A 169 -3.71 -22.59 7.07
N ASN A 170 -4.08 -21.98 8.19
CA ASN A 170 -4.67 -20.64 8.20
C ASN A 170 -3.74 -19.58 7.58
N LEU A 171 -2.43 -19.75 7.73
CA LEU A 171 -1.45 -18.86 7.10
C LEU A 171 -1.46 -19.01 5.58
N GLN A 172 -1.60 -20.22 5.04
CA GLN A 172 -1.74 -20.43 3.60
C GLN A 172 -3.04 -19.80 3.07
N ASP A 173 -4.14 -19.96 3.80
CA ASP A 173 -5.42 -19.35 3.45
C ASP A 173 -5.34 -17.82 3.46
N ALA A 174 -4.62 -17.24 4.43
CA ALA A 174 -4.40 -15.80 4.48
C ALA A 174 -3.56 -15.29 3.30
N TYR A 175 -2.55 -16.05 2.85
CA TYR A 175 -1.81 -15.72 1.61
C TYR A 175 -2.72 -15.76 0.38
N ALA A 176 -3.52 -16.82 0.22
CA ALA A 176 -4.48 -16.96 -0.88
C ALA A 176 -5.48 -15.80 -0.88
N LYS A 177 -5.97 -15.40 0.31
CA LYS A 177 -6.89 -14.28 0.46
C LYS A 177 -6.29 -12.94 0.00
N VAL A 178 -5.02 -12.66 0.35
CA VAL A 178 -4.33 -11.44 -0.14
C VAL A 178 -4.26 -11.45 -1.66
N GLN A 179 -3.92 -12.58 -2.28
CA GLN A 179 -3.89 -12.71 -3.74
C GLN A 179 -5.28 -12.52 -4.37
N ALA A 180 -6.30 -13.12 -3.79
CA ALA A 180 -7.68 -13.03 -4.30
C ALA A 180 -8.25 -11.60 -4.27
N VAL A 181 -7.88 -10.80 -3.25
CA VAL A 181 -8.37 -9.40 -3.15
C VAL A 181 -7.45 -8.39 -3.85
N THR A 182 -6.29 -8.82 -4.35
CA THR A 182 -5.38 -7.96 -5.11
C THR A 182 -5.95 -7.70 -6.51
N PRO A 183 -6.32 -6.46 -6.85
CA PRO A 183 -6.91 -6.18 -8.15
C PRO A 183 -5.85 -6.29 -9.25
N ALA A 184 -6.25 -6.87 -10.39
CA ALA A 184 -5.48 -6.80 -11.61
C ALA A 184 -5.94 -5.59 -12.44
N PHE A 185 -5.01 -4.70 -12.79
CA PHE A 185 -5.29 -3.57 -13.67
C PHE A 185 -4.73 -3.84 -15.07
N THR A 186 -5.55 -3.54 -16.07
CA THR A 186 -5.12 -3.57 -17.48
C THR A 186 -5.30 -2.18 -18.05
N THR A 187 -4.24 -1.60 -18.61
CA THR A 187 -4.30 -0.33 -19.29
C THR A 187 -4.86 -0.54 -20.69
N LEU A 188 -6.06 -0.01 -20.95
CA LEU A 188 -6.70 -0.08 -22.26
C LEU A 188 -6.10 0.94 -23.24
N GLN A 189 -5.80 2.13 -22.73
CA GLN A 189 -5.21 3.22 -23.49
C GLN A 189 -4.21 3.97 -22.62
N SER A 190 -2.97 4.05 -23.06
CA SER A 190 -1.93 4.84 -22.38
C SER A 190 -2.09 6.33 -22.71
N ALA A 191 -1.62 7.18 -21.79
CA ALA A 191 -1.55 8.60 -22.05
C ALA A 191 -0.60 8.90 -23.22
N THR A 192 -1.04 9.73 -24.16
CA THR A 192 -0.24 10.18 -25.31
C THR A 192 -0.13 11.69 -25.31
N VAL A 193 1.03 12.19 -25.76
CA VAL A 193 1.21 13.63 -25.93
C VAL A 193 0.34 14.09 -27.11
N PRO A 194 -0.63 14.99 -26.91
CA PRO A 194 -1.48 15.45 -27.99
C PRO A 194 -0.65 16.20 -29.06
N ILE A 195 -0.88 15.86 -30.32
CA ILE A 195 -0.30 16.53 -31.46
C ILE A 195 -1.18 17.75 -31.74
N LYS A 196 -0.57 18.93 -31.86
CA LYS A 196 -1.26 20.17 -32.27
C LYS A 196 -1.58 20.15 -33.74
#